data_e7dd677ee55556c65e4366eb7f11f4b1
#
_entry.id   e7dd677ee55556c65e4366eb7f11f4b1
#
_cell.length_a   1.000
_cell.length_b   1.000
_cell.length_c   1.000
_cell.angle_alpha   90.00
_cell.angle_beta   90.00
_cell.angle_gamma   90.00
#
_symmetry.space_group_name_H-M   'P 1'
#
loop_
_entity.id
_entity.type
_entity.pdbx_description
1 polymer ?
#
loop_
_entity_poly.entity_id
_entity_poly.type
_entity_poly.pdbx_seq_one_letter_code
_entity_poly.pdbx_strand_id
1 'polypeptide(L)'
;MQNTETGEFKQVGKSCLKDFTCGMSAEGVACYISLFDTLIKGEYIEGGFHPTAYIETAEAMRYIAETIRCFGYVSSTADRATKRRAREYYEADHGMMGGVFTNRAKKLQNEMRRASFDANSDDTRELVNDILVWISKQPESNNYFHNLKTVCSLEYITFDNFGLLASVFPAYDRSLEYEEQKLKEQEAGKVSEYVGNIGDRITVQIKSFAIVTSWETQYGLTKIFKIIDVNDNVYTWKTSGGLADDAIEIVGTVKSHNEYRNVKQTELTRVRTTRRADKEDKVDMNACKNLLVEEFDVLSLFGGD
;
A
#
# COMPACT_ATOMS: atom_id res chain seq x y z
N MET A 1 16.14 24.80 20.39
CA MET A 1 16.19 25.18 18.99
C MET A 1 16.15 26.68 18.85
N GLN A 2 16.90 27.23 17.93
CA GLN A 2 16.92 28.66 17.66
C GLN A 2 16.21 28.97 16.36
N ASN A 3 15.30 29.94 16.36
CA ASN A 3 14.72 30.44 15.12
C ASN A 3 15.80 31.28 14.41
N THR A 4 16.12 30.93 13.19
CA THR A 4 17.18 31.57 12.39
C THR A 4 16.80 32.98 11.91
N GLU A 5 15.51 33.32 11.87
CA GLU A 5 15.03 34.66 11.47
C GLU A 5 14.92 35.61 12.65
N THR A 6 14.44 35.14 13.82
CA THR A 6 14.22 35.99 14.99
C THR A 6 15.32 35.89 16.04
N GLY A 7 16.18 34.88 15.95
CA GLY A 7 17.22 34.60 16.95
C GLY A 7 16.72 34.05 18.29
N GLU A 8 15.39 33.85 18.44
CA GLU A 8 14.80 33.38 19.68
C GLU A 8 15.07 31.89 19.90
N PHE A 9 15.37 31.52 21.15
CA PHE A 9 15.55 30.15 21.60
C PHE A 9 14.24 29.59 22.18
N LYS A 10 13.82 28.41 21.71
CA LYS A 10 12.70 27.67 22.31
C LYS A 10 13.14 26.26 22.70
N GLN A 11 12.70 25.82 23.87
CA GLN A 11 12.85 24.44 24.28
C GLN A 11 11.79 23.59 23.59
N VAL A 12 12.23 22.52 22.93
CA VAL A 12 11.37 21.61 22.22
C VAL A 12 11.42 20.24 22.89
N GLY A 13 10.26 19.63 23.12
CA GLY A 13 10.16 18.28 23.67
C GLY A 13 10.80 17.23 22.76
N LYS A 14 11.29 16.13 23.35
CA LYS A 14 11.99 15.04 22.65
C LYS A 14 11.15 14.45 21.48
N SER A 15 9.84 14.33 21.66
CA SER A 15 8.90 13.85 20.63
C SER A 15 8.71 14.84 19.49
N CYS A 16 8.66 16.15 19.81
CA CYS A 16 8.46 17.20 18.82
C CYS A 16 9.76 17.52 18.04
N LEU A 17 10.93 17.11 18.54
CA LEU A 17 12.21 17.38 17.89
C LEU A 17 12.27 16.75 16.50
N LYS A 18 11.64 15.60 16.29
CA LYS A 18 11.57 14.90 15.00
C LYS A 18 10.93 15.76 13.91
N ASP A 19 9.92 16.56 14.27
CA ASP A 19 9.20 17.42 13.30
C ASP A 19 10.09 18.57 12.81
N PHE A 20 11.05 19.00 13.64
CA PHE A 20 11.99 20.10 13.32
C PHE A 20 13.33 19.63 12.74
N THR A 21 13.63 18.34 12.86
CA THR A 21 14.91 17.75 12.43
C THR A 21 14.75 16.77 11.26
N CYS A 22 13.69 16.93 10.45
CA CYS A 22 13.38 16.04 9.33
C CYS A 22 13.35 14.56 9.71
N GLY A 23 12.76 14.25 10.88
CA GLY A 23 12.58 12.87 11.36
C GLY A 23 13.75 12.31 12.20
N MET A 24 14.83 13.06 12.39
CA MET A 24 15.92 12.61 13.27
C MET A 24 15.47 12.55 14.73
N SER A 25 15.84 11.48 15.43
CA SER A 25 15.61 11.37 16.86
C SER A 25 16.50 12.36 17.64
N ALA A 26 16.12 12.68 18.88
CA ALA A 26 16.94 13.53 19.75
C ALA A 26 18.35 12.94 19.94
N GLU A 27 18.45 11.63 20.02
CA GLU A 27 19.71 10.89 20.10
C GLU A 27 20.52 11.04 18.79
N GLY A 28 19.88 10.98 17.64
CA GLY A 28 20.51 11.20 16.33
C GLY A 28 21.09 12.60 16.20
N VAL A 29 20.33 13.63 16.61
CA VAL A 29 20.81 15.03 16.63
C VAL A 29 21.98 15.19 17.61
N ALA A 30 21.89 14.63 18.81
CA ALA A 30 22.97 14.68 19.79
C ALA A 30 24.24 13.97 19.27
N CYS A 31 24.08 12.84 18.60
CA CYS A 31 25.18 12.10 17.96
C CYS A 31 25.84 12.91 16.85
N TYR A 32 25.04 13.61 16.02
CA TYR A 32 25.53 14.51 14.97
C TYR A 32 26.35 15.66 15.55
N ILE A 33 25.84 16.31 16.61
CA ILE A 33 26.55 17.41 17.30
C ILE A 33 27.84 16.89 17.92
N SER A 34 27.81 15.73 18.58
CA SER A 34 29.00 15.11 19.20
C SER A 34 30.05 14.74 18.14
N LEU A 35 29.63 14.21 16.99
CA LEU A 35 30.54 13.90 15.88
C LEU A 35 31.19 15.17 15.31
N PHE A 36 30.41 16.24 15.11
CA PHE A 36 30.91 17.53 14.66
C PHE A 36 31.92 18.13 15.65
N ASP A 37 31.60 18.10 16.97
CA ASP A 37 32.49 18.55 18.02
C ASP A 37 33.81 17.76 18.02
N THR A 38 33.76 16.46 17.87
CA THR A 38 34.92 15.59 17.79
C THR A 38 35.79 15.87 16.56
N LEU A 39 35.14 16.08 15.39
CA LEU A 39 35.84 16.44 14.16
C LEU A 39 36.49 17.82 14.22
N ILE A 40 35.82 18.82 14.86
CA ILE A 40 36.36 20.17 14.99
C ILE A 40 37.50 20.21 16.02
N LYS A 41 37.40 19.44 17.12
CA LYS A 41 38.43 19.39 18.16
C LYS A 41 39.64 18.52 17.82
N GLY A 42 39.54 17.69 16.78
CA GLY A 42 40.60 16.76 16.38
C GLY A 42 40.90 15.70 17.43
N GLU A 43 39.97 15.44 18.35
CA GLU A 43 40.13 14.46 19.40
C GLU A 43 39.82 13.05 18.89
N TYR A 44 40.82 12.18 18.90
CA TYR A 44 40.65 10.75 18.63
C TYR A 44 40.06 10.09 19.88
N ILE A 45 38.82 9.63 19.84
CA ILE A 45 38.20 8.93 20.96
C ILE A 45 38.69 7.46 20.94
N GLU A 46 39.70 7.17 21.76
CA GLU A 46 40.05 5.80 22.15
C GLU A 46 38.97 5.27 23.11
N GLY A 47 38.06 4.50 22.64
CA GLY A 47 37.09 3.79 23.48
C GLY A 47 35.77 3.57 22.76
N GLY A 48 35.55 2.38 22.24
CA GLY A 48 34.27 1.70 22.02
C GLY A 48 33.09 2.47 21.42
N PHE A 49 33.31 3.61 20.79
CA PHE A 49 32.28 4.32 20.08
C PHE A 49 32.04 3.57 18.75
N HIS A 50 30.92 2.89 18.66
CA HIS A 50 30.42 2.41 17.37
C HIS A 50 29.72 3.58 16.70
N PRO A 51 30.33 4.25 15.71
CA PRO A 51 29.65 5.34 15.01
C PRO A 51 28.38 4.78 14.37
N THR A 52 27.27 5.47 14.55
CA THR A 52 26.04 5.15 13.85
C THR A 52 26.34 5.26 12.36
N ALA A 53 26.28 4.14 11.64
CA ALA A 53 26.49 4.15 10.20
C ALA A 53 25.31 4.85 9.52
N TYR A 54 25.61 5.94 8.83
CA TYR A 54 24.66 6.63 7.97
C TYR A 54 24.81 6.10 6.55
N ILE A 55 23.69 5.87 5.90
CA ILE A 55 23.58 5.26 4.58
C ILE A 55 22.76 6.21 3.71
N GLU A 56 23.16 6.40 2.47
CA GLU A 56 22.37 7.14 1.51
C GLU A 56 20.99 6.48 1.34
N THR A 57 19.92 7.28 1.46
CA THR A 57 18.54 6.76 1.45
C THR A 57 18.22 6.02 0.15
N ALA A 58 18.63 6.58 -0.99
CA ALA A 58 18.41 5.94 -2.28
C ALA A 58 19.17 4.61 -2.38
N GLU A 59 20.38 4.52 -1.86
CA GLU A 59 21.16 3.29 -1.82
C GLU A 59 20.49 2.23 -0.93
N ALA A 60 20.08 2.60 0.28
CA ALA A 60 19.34 1.72 1.18
C ALA A 60 18.07 1.17 0.52
N MET A 61 17.32 2.02 -0.17
CA MET A 61 16.14 1.62 -0.92
C MET A 61 16.47 0.64 -2.06
N ARG A 62 17.59 0.82 -2.77
CA ARG A 62 18.03 -0.13 -3.81
C ARG A 62 18.31 -1.52 -3.24
N TYR A 63 18.98 -1.62 -2.09
CA TYR A 63 19.18 -2.91 -1.40
C TYR A 63 17.87 -3.54 -0.94
N ILE A 64 16.92 -2.73 -0.46
CA ILE A 64 15.58 -3.22 -0.08
C ILE A 64 14.82 -3.70 -1.31
N ALA A 65 14.78 -2.91 -2.39
CA ALA A 65 14.12 -3.26 -3.64
C ALA A 65 14.61 -4.59 -4.19
N GLU A 66 15.92 -4.73 -4.28
CA GLU A 66 16.55 -5.92 -4.80
C GLU A 66 16.35 -7.15 -3.90
N THR A 67 16.30 -6.92 -2.58
CA THR A 67 15.92 -7.97 -1.63
C THR A 67 14.49 -8.45 -1.86
N ILE A 68 13.56 -7.52 -2.13
CA ILE A 68 12.16 -7.86 -2.43
C ILE A 68 12.07 -8.58 -3.77
N ARG A 69 12.76 -8.11 -4.80
CA ARG A 69 12.80 -8.76 -6.11
C ARG A 69 13.27 -10.21 -6.03
N CYS A 70 14.34 -10.46 -5.28
CA CYS A 70 14.96 -11.79 -5.19
C CYS A 70 14.20 -12.76 -4.28
N PHE A 71 13.56 -12.27 -3.22
CA PHE A 71 13.08 -13.11 -2.12
C PHE A 71 11.64 -12.81 -1.67
N GLY A 72 10.97 -11.87 -2.31
CA GLY A 72 9.65 -11.37 -1.91
C GLY A 72 9.69 -10.47 -0.68
N TYR A 73 8.62 -9.73 -0.48
CA TYR A 73 8.45 -8.90 0.71
C TYR A 73 8.10 -9.76 1.93
N VAL A 74 8.83 -9.57 3.02
CA VAL A 74 8.59 -10.24 4.31
C VAL A 74 8.46 -9.19 5.40
N SER A 75 7.33 -9.22 6.13
CA SER A 75 7.00 -8.24 7.16
C SER A 75 8.04 -8.17 8.28
N SER A 76 8.05 -7.05 9.01
CA SER A 76 9.05 -6.75 10.03
C SER A 76 9.03 -7.68 11.25
N THR A 77 7.91 -8.37 11.49
CA THR A 77 7.71 -9.29 12.63
C THR A 77 8.13 -10.73 12.32
N ALA A 78 8.29 -11.07 11.04
CA ALA A 78 8.65 -12.42 10.63
C ALA A 78 10.16 -12.69 10.78
N ASP A 79 10.50 -13.98 10.86
CA ASP A 79 11.90 -14.39 10.71
C ASP A 79 12.37 -14.06 9.27
N ARG A 80 13.63 -13.63 9.13
CA ARG A 80 14.20 -13.18 7.85
C ARG A 80 13.44 -12.01 7.19
N ALA A 81 12.87 -11.09 8.00
CA ALA A 81 12.20 -9.88 7.52
C ALA A 81 13.05 -9.13 6.48
N THR A 82 12.41 -8.55 5.46
CA THR A 82 13.06 -7.80 4.37
C THR A 82 14.06 -6.77 4.89
N LYS A 83 13.68 -5.99 5.90
CA LYS A 83 14.56 -4.98 6.52
C LYS A 83 15.88 -5.55 7.05
N ARG A 84 15.82 -6.76 7.65
CA ARG A 84 16.98 -7.41 8.25
C ARG A 84 17.87 -8.01 7.17
N ARG A 85 17.28 -8.65 6.18
CA ARG A 85 18.01 -9.26 5.05
C ARG A 85 18.69 -8.18 4.19
N ALA A 86 17.99 -7.09 3.86
CA ALA A 86 18.56 -5.99 3.09
C ALA A 86 19.73 -5.33 3.81
N ARG A 87 19.61 -5.13 5.13
CA ARG A 87 20.73 -4.66 5.96
C ARG A 87 21.92 -5.61 5.91
N GLU A 88 21.70 -6.91 6.11
CA GLU A 88 22.77 -7.91 6.08
C GLU A 88 23.49 -7.97 4.72
N TYR A 89 22.76 -7.81 3.62
CA TYR A 89 23.35 -7.74 2.28
C TYR A 89 24.16 -6.48 2.08
N TYR A 90 23.63 -5.33 2.52
CA TYR A 90 24.38 -4.08 2.51
C TYR A 90 25.69 -4.19 3.29
N GLU A 91 25.62 -4.65 4.54
CA GLU A 91 26.80 -4.82 5.41
C GLU A 91 27.83 -5.82 4.82
N ALA A 92 27.37 -6.89 4.19
CA ALA A 92 28.24 -7.88 3.56
C ALA A 92 28.93 -7.35 2.30
N ASP A 93 28.23 -6.56 1.51
CA ASP A 93 28.75 -5.98 0.25
C ASP A 93 29.75 -4.85 0.52
N HIS A 94 29.50 -4.05 1.54
CA HIS A 94 30.35 -2.92 1.94
C HIS A 94 31.48 -3.32 2.91
N GLY A 95 31.68 -4.62 3.14
CA GLY A 95 32.75 -5.09 4.02
C GLY A 95 32.61 -4.70 5.49
N MET A 96 31.38 -4.33 5.93
CA MET A 96 31.10 -3.93 7.31
C MET A 96 31.08 -5.11 8.29
N MET A 97 31.02 -6.35 7.76
CA MET A 97 31.09 -7.60 8.54
C MET A 97 32.53 -8.06 8.71
N GLY A 98 33.24 -7.53 9.70
CA GLY A 98 34.63 -7.91 10.01
C GLY A 98 34.77 -9.05 11.04
N GLY A 99 36.01 -9.54 11.24
CA GLY A 99 36.35 -10.48 12.30
C GLY A 99 35.63 -11.83 12.21
N VAL A 100 34.93 -12.18 13.29
CA VAL A 100 34.21 -13.48 13.41
C VAL A 100 33.08 -13.64 12.36
N PHE A 101 32.58 -12.55 11.79
CA PHE A 101 31.50 -12.57 10.82
C PHE A 101 31.92 -12.72 9.35
N THR A 102 33.22 -12.82 9.08
CA THR A 102 33.76 -12.95 7.69
C THR A 102 33.17 -14.15 6.94
N ASN A 103 32.95 -15.28 7.61
CA ASN A 103 32.35 -16.46 6.99
C ASN A 103 30.85 -16.24 6.67
N ARG A 104 30.13 -15.47 7.51
CA ARG A 104 28.72 -15.07 7.26
C ARG A 104 28.65 -14.14 6.08
N ALA A 105 29.51 -13.14 5.99
CA ALA A 105 29.59 -12.22 4.86
C ALA A 105 29.79 -12.97 3.55
N LYS A 106 30.75 -13.90 3.48
CA LYS A 106 30.97 -14.74 2.29
C LYS A 106 29.73 -15.57 1.91
N LYS A 107 29.01 -16.10 2.91
CA LYS A 107 27.77 -16.86 2.67
C LYS A 107 26.69 -15.95 2.06
N LEU A 108 26.51 -14.76 2.59
CA LEU A 108 25.54 -13.77 2.08
C LEU A 108 25.91 -13.31 0.67
N GLN A 109 27.18 -12.99 0.41
CA GLN A 109 27.65 -12.64 -0.93
C GLN A 109 27.41 -13.76 -1.96
N ASN A 110 27.60 -15.03 -1.55
CA ASN A 110 27.27 -16.17 -2.40
C ASN A 110 25.75 -16.33 -2.63
N GLU A 111 24.92 -16.04 -1.62
CA GLU A 111 23.46 -16.00 -1.74
C GLU A 111 23.03 -14.91 -2.73
N MET A 112 23.56 -13.69 -2.59
CA MET A 112 23.34 -12.57 -3.51
C MET A 112 23.72 -12.94 -4.95
N ARG A 113 24.91 -13.51 -5.15
CA ARG A 113 25.39 -13.95 -6.47
C ARG A 113 24.46 -14.97 -7.12
N ARG A 114 24.00 -15.98 -6.34
CA ARG A 114 23.08 -17.02 -6.84
C ARG A 114 21.70 -16.46 -7.21
N ALA A 115 21.26 -15.42 -6.53
CA ALA A 115 20.00 -14.73 -6.80
C ALA A 115 20.12 -13.66 -7.90
N SER A 116 21.30 -13.48 -8.49
CA SER A 116 21.59 -12.37 -9.43
C SER A 116 21.20 -11.01 -8.83
N PHE A 117 21.58 -10.82 -7.56
CA PHE A 117 21.31 -9.59 -6.81
C PHE A 117 22.17 -8.44 -7.35
N ASP A 118 21.54 -7.39 -7.83
CA ASP A 118 22.20 -6.18 -8.33
C ASP A 118 21.44 -4.91 -7.92
N ALA A 119 21.81 -4.36 -6.76
CA ALA A 119 21.25 -3.12 -6.24
C ALA A 119 21.59 -1.88 -7.12
N ASN A 120 22.48 -2.03 -8.10
CA ASN A 120 22.89 -0.95 -8.99
C ASN A 120 22.36 -1.09 -10.42
N SER A 121 21.50 -2.10 -10.68
CA SER A 121 20.84 -2.23 -11.98
C SER A 121 20.01 -0.98 -12.30
N ASP A 122 19.87 -0.69 -13.59
CA ASP A 122 19.08 0.45 -14.05
C ASP A 122 17.62 0.31 -13.64
N ASP A 123 17.03 -0.89 -13.74
CA ASP A 123 15.66 -1.19 -13.34
C ASP A 123 15.42 -0.88 -11.84
N THR A 124 16.36 -1.28 -10.97
CA THR A 124 16.28 -1.01 -9.53
C THR A 124 16.38 0.48 -9.21
N ARG A 125 17.25 1.20 -9.94
CA ARG A 125 17.39 2.65 -9.79
C ARG A 125 16.12 3.38 -10.26
N GLU A 126 15.54 2.98 -11.37
CA GLU A 126 14.30 3.54 -11.91
C GLU A 126 13.15 3.31 -10.93
N LEU A 127 12.96 2.07 -10.44
CA LEU A 127 11.93 1.75 -9.43
C LEU A 127 12.06 2.62 -8.18
N VAL A 128 13.27 2.76 -7.63
CA VAL A 128 13.50 3.58 -6.42
C VAL A 128 13.16 5.05 -6.71
N ASN A 129 13.52 5.56 -7.86
CA ASN A 129 13.22 6.92 -8.27
C ASN A 129 11.71 7.16 -8.39
N ASP A 130 11.00 6.23 -9.00
CA ASP A 130 9.54 6.28 -9.13
C ASP A 130 8.85 6.29 -7.76
N ILE A 131 9.30 5.43 -6.84
CA ILE A 131 8.79 5.39 -5.46
C ILE A 131 9.05 6.71 -4.74
N LEU A 132 10.24 7.30 -4.85
CA LEU A 132 10.57 8.58 -4.24
C LEU A 132 9.72 9.72 -4.80
N VAL A 133 9.49 9.74 -6.09
CA VAL A 133 8.59 10.70 -6.75
C VAL A 133 7.14 10.48 -6.31
N TRP A 134 6.70 9.22 -6.24
CA TRP A 134 5.35 8.88 -5.81
C TRP A 134 5.09 9.31 -4.37
N ILE A 135 5.98 8.93 -3.42
CA ILE A 135 5.78 9.25 -1.99
C ILE A 135 5.81 10.75 -1.74
N SER A 136 6.60 11.52 -2.49
CA SER A 136 6.65 12.99 -2.37
C SER A 136 5.30 13.65 -2.66
N LYS A 137 4.48 13.04 -3.52
CA LYS A 137 3.16 13.54 -3.94
C LYS A 137 2.02 13.07 -3.03
N GLN A 138 2.26 12.09 -2.15
CA GLN A 138 1.21 11.57 -1.27
C GLN A 138 0.75 12.61 -0.25
N PRO A 139 -0.56 12.70 0.04
CA PRO A 139 -1.06 13.57 1.09
C PRO A 139 -0.61 13.06 2.48
N GLU A 140 -0.31 13.98 3.37
CA GLU A 140 0.03 13.67 4.77
C GLU A 140 -1.24 13.40 5.59
N SER A 141 -2.09 12.49 5.10
CA SER A 141 -3.40 12.21 5.66
C SER A 141 -3.36 11.45 6.99
N ASN A 142 -2.23 10.79 7.27
CA ASN A 142 -2.03 10.04 8.51
C ASN A 142 -0.55 10.00 8.91
N ASN A 143 -0.28 9.62 10.15
CA ASN A 143 1.07 9.55 10.70
C ASN A 143 2.00 8.60 9.92
N TYR A 144 1.46 7.56 9.29
CA TYR A 144 2.25 6.60 8.53
C TYR A 144 2.83 7.24 7.26
N PHE A 145 2.01 7.90 6.43
CA PHE A 145 2.48 8.59 5.23
C PHE A 145 3.37 9.78 5.56
N HIS A 146 3.08 10.50 6.64
CA HIS A 146 3.95 11.57 7.13
C HIS A 146 5.35 11.03 7.46
N ASN A 147 5.43 9.94 8.24
CA ASN A 147 6.71 9.32 8.61
C ASN A 147 7.46 8.76 7.39
N LEU A 148 6.75 8.10 6.46
CA LEU A 148 7.34 7.59 5.22
C LEU A 148 7.93 8.72 4.39
N LYS A 149 7.16 9.76 4.14
CA LYS A 149 7.58 10.93 3.37
C LYS A 149 8.80 11.60 4.01
N THR A 150 8.78 11.75 5.34
CA THR A 150 9.90 12.31 6.10
C THR A 150 11.16 11.47 5.89
N VAL A 151 11.10 10.16 6.10
CA VAL A 151 12.29 9.29 5.98
C VAL A 151 12.78 9.22 4.53
N CYS A 152 11.88 9.14 3.55
CA CYS A 152 12.25 9.11 2.12
C CYS A 152 12.82 10.46 1.62
N SER A 153 12.58 11.57 2.33
CA SER A 153 13.13 12.89 1.97
C SER A 153 14.53 13.14 2.55
N LEU A 154 14.99 12.31 3.48
CA LEU A 154 16.33 12.41 4.03
C LEU A 154 17.37 11.95 3.01
N GLU A 155 18.48 12.66 2.92
CA GLU A 155 19.62 12.24 2.10
C GLU A 155 20.31 11.00 2.70
N TYR A 156 20.43 10.98 4.03
CA TYR A 156 21.05 9.89 4.78
C TYR A 156 20.14 9.39 5.91
N ILE A 157 20.16 8.08 6.12
CA ILE A 157 19.39 7.38 7.15
C ILE A 157 20.29 6.44 7.95
N THR A 158 19.73 5.88 9.02
CA THR A 158 20.35 4.78 9.78
C THR A 158 19.66 3.45 9.45
N PHE A 159 20.28 2.34 9.84
CA PHE A 159 19.70 1.01 9.69
C PHE A 159 18.32 0.85 10.38
N ASP A 160 18.05 1.65 11.42
CA ASP A 160 16.75 1.62 12.11
C ASP A 160 15.58 2.02 11.18
N ASN A 161 15.87 2.83 10.17
CA ASN A 161 14.88 3.28 9.20
C ASN A 161 14.54 2.22 8.13
N PHE A 162 15.34 1.15 8.00
CA PHE A 162 15.12 0.10 6.98
C PHE A 162 13.74 -0.54 7.07
N GLY A 163 13.18 -0.64 8.29
CA GLY A 163 11.83 -1.19 8.46
C GLY A 163 10.74 -0.32 7.85
N LEU A 164 10.86 0.98 8.03
CA LEU A 164 9.93 1.96 7.48
C LEU A 164 10.11 2.08 5.97
N LEU A 165 11.36 2.17 5.48
CA LEU A 165 11.65 2.18 4.04
C LEU A 165 11.16 0.92 3.34
N ALA A 166 11.35 -0.27 3.94
CA ALA A 166 10.85 -1.51 3.35
C ALA A 166 9.33 -1.51 3.19
N SER A 167 8.59 -0.79 4.04
CA SER A 167 7.13 -0.74 3.96
C SER A 167 6.61 0.17 2.83
N VAL A 168 7.46 1.02 2.23
CA VAL A 168 7.05 1.88 1.12
C VAL A 168 6.75 1.06 -0.15
N PHE A 169 7.47 -0.04 -0.37
CA PHE A 169 7.31 -0.88 -1.56
C PHE A 169 5.91 -1.48 -1.67
N PRO A 170 5.41 -2.25 -0.66
CA PRO A 170 4.05 -2.76 -0.74
C PRO A 170 2.97 -1.65 -0.69
N ALA A 171 3.29 -0.46 -0.20
CA ALA A 171 2.38 0.68 -0.27
C ALA A 171 2.31 1.24 -1.70
N TYR A 172 3.44 1.30 -2.40
CA TYR A 172 3.53 1.69 -3.80
C TYR A 172 2.82 0.70 -4.71
N ASP A 173 3.09 -0.61 -4.55
CA ASP A 173 2.44 -1.68 -5.33
C ASP A 173 0.91 -1.60 -5.22
N ARG A 174 0.38 -1.47 -3.99
CA ARG A 174 -1.06 -1.29 -3.78
C ARG A 174 -1.61 -0.02 -4.43
N SER A 175 -0.82 1.06 -4.51
CA SER A 175 -1.28 2.27 -5.20
C SER A 175 -1.38 2.08 -6.71
N LEU A 176 -0.45 1.34 -7.30
CA LEU A 176 -0.49 1.00 -8.72
C LEU A 176 -1.68 0.09 -9.04
N GLU A 177 -1.90 -0.94 -8.23
CA GLU A 177 -3.08 -1.83 -8.34
C GLU A 177 -4.39 -1.03 -8.24
N TYR A 178 -4.47 -0.11 -7.28
CA TYR A 178 -5.64 0.77 -7.13
C TYR A 178 -5.87 1.69 -8.33
N GLU A 179 -4.80 2.28 -8.89
CA GLU A 179 -4.89 3.13 -10.08
C GLU A 179 -5.31 2.32 -11.31
N GLU A 180 -4.74 1.14 -11.50
CA GLU A 180 -5.12 0.24 -12.59
C GLU A 180 -6.58 -0.19 -12.49
N GLN A 181 -7.02 -0.57 -11.29
CA GLN A 181 -8.40 -0.92 -11.03
C GLN A 181 -9.34 0.24 -11.30
N LYS A 182 -8.99 1.44 -10.84
CA LYS A 182 -9.76 2.66 -11.08
C LYS A 182 -9.89 2.97 -12.58
N LEU A 183 -8.83 2.73 -13.36
CA LEU A 183 -8.87 2.87 -14.82
C LEU A 183 -9.81 1.84 -15.44
N LYS A 184 -9.72 0.57 -15.05
CA LYS A 184 -10.63 -0.49 -15.50
C LYS A 184 -12.09 -0.18 -15.15
N GLU A 185 -12.34 0.32 -13.92
CA GLU A 185 -13.68 0.75 -13.51
C GLU A 185 -14.17 1.96 -14.32
N GLN A 186 -13.30 2.93 -14.63
CA GLN A 186 -13.66 4.07 -15.47
C GLN A 186 -13.94 3.65 -16.92
N GLU A 187 -13.19 2.70 -17.45
CA GLU A 187 -13.43 2.16 -18.79
C GLU A 187 -14.73 1.36 -18.84
N ALA A 188 -14.97 0.49 -17.87
CA ALA A 188 -16.23 -0.23 -17.71
C ALA A 188 -17.42 0.74 -17.44
N GLY A 189 -17.18 1.79 -16.65
CA GLY A 189 -18.20 2.80 -16.35
C GLY A 189 -18.57 3.71 -17.51
N LYS A 190 -17.69 3.89 -18.50
CA LYS A 190 -18.02 4.60 -19.75
C LYS A 190 -19.06 3.86 -20.59
N VAL A 191 -19.21 2.55 -20.35
CA VAL A 191 -20.17 1.69 -21.05
C VAL A 191 -21.51 1.64 -20.32
N SER A 192 -21.55 1.86 -19.00
CA SER A 192 -22.80 1.78 -18.24
C SER A 192 -23.73 2.95 -18.50
N GLU A 193 -24.94 2.62 -18.91
CA GLU A 193 -26.03 3.58 -19.13
C GLU A 193 -27.18 3.33 -18.15
N TYR A 194 -28.06 4.35 -17.99
CA TYR A 194 -29.29 4.17 -17.23
C TYR A 194 -30.26 3.30 -18.02
N VAL A 195 -30.84 2.30 -17.36
CA VAL A 195 -31.77 1.35 -17.99
C VAL A 195 -33.18 1.52 -17.41
N GLY A 196 -34.15 1.71 -18.30
CA GLY A 196 -35.57 1.94 -17.95
C GLY A 196 -35.84 3.30 -17.36
N ASN A 197 -37.11 3.65 -17.22
CA ASN A 197 -37.52 4.86 -16.53
C ASN A 197 -37.85 4.56 -15.04
N ILE A 198 -37.81 5.59 -14.20
CA ILE A 198 -38.17 5.42 -12.78
C ILE A 198 -39.62 4.94 -12.68
N GLY A 199 -39.82 3.84 -11.98
CA GLY A 199 -41.08 3.15 -11.85
C GLY A 199 -41.28 1.96 -12.82
N ASP A 200 -40.47 1.86 -13.86
CA ASP A 200 -40.56 0.74 -14.80
C ASP A 200 -40.15 -0.57 -14.13
N ARG A 201 -40.78 -1.65 -14.54
CA ARG A 201 -40.41 -2.99 -14.15
C ARG A 201 -39.60 -3.61 -15.28
N ILE A 202 -38.31 -3.83 -15.01
CA ILE A 202 -37.35 -4.30 -16.00
C ILE A 202 -36.84 -5.71 -15.68
N THR A 203 -36.45 -6.44 -16.70
CA THR A 203 -35.75 -7.73 -16.61
C THR A 203 -34.28 -7.48 -16.88
N VAL A 204 -33.42 -8.02 -16.02
CA VAL A 204 -31.97 -7.86 -16.13
C VAL A 204 -31.32 -9.24 -16.21
N GLN A 205 -30.58 -9.48 -17.29
CA GLN A 205 -29.75 -10.66 -17.43
C GLN A 205 -28.40 -10.41 -16.75
N ILE A 206 -28.08 -11.20 -15.74
CA ILE A 206 -26.92 -11.00 -14.89
C ILE A 206 -25.68 -11.60 -15.54
N LYS A 207 -24.65 -10.77 -15.70
CA LYS A 207 -23.30 -11.20 -16.02
C LYS A 207 -22.51 -11.52 -14.75
N SER A 208 -22.61 -10.63 -13.74
CA SER A 208 -21.98 -10.82 -12.45
C SER A 208 -22.70 -10.01 -11.35
N PHE A 209 -22.55 -10.41 -10.10
CA PHE A 209 -23.02 -9.62 -8.96
C PHE A 209 -22.16 -9.85 -7.72
N ALA A 210 -22.10 -8.84 -6.84
CA ALA A 210 -21.42 -8.91 -5.56
C ALA A 210 -22.13 -8.07 -4.49
N ILE A 211 -21.89 -8.38 -3.22
CA ILE A 211 -22.29 -7.53 -2.10
C ILE A 211 -21.21 -6.48 -1.89
N VAL A 212 -21.57 -5.21 -2.12
CA VAL A 212 -20.65 -4.07 -1.97
C VAL A 212 -20.41 -3.71 -0.52
N THR A 213 -21.49 -3.73 0.28
CA THR A 213 -21.43 -3.42 1.71
C THR A 213 -22.62 -4.03 2.42
N SER A 214 -22.45 -4.25 3.73
CA SER A 214 -23.52 -4.71 4.60
C SER A 214 -23.38 -4.05 5.96
N TRP A 215 -24.51 -3.76 6.59
CA TRP A 215 -24.54 -3.22 7.96
C TRP A 215 -25.77 -3.72 8.71
N GLU A 216 -25.66 -3.73 10.01
CA GLU A 216 -26.75 -4.17 10.87
C GLU A 216 -27.71 -3.00 11.15
N THR A 217 -29.00 -3.26 11.06
CA THR A 217 -30.06 -2.31 11.39
C THR A 217 -31.00 -2.96 12.42
N GLN A 218 -31.86 -2.16 13.05
CA GLN A 218 -32.90 -2.69 13.95
C GLN A 218 -33.85 -3.71 13.28
N TYR A 219 -33.84 -3.80 11.95
CA TYR A 219 -34.65 -4.73 11.14
C TYR A 219 -33.82 -5.89 10.57
N GLY A 220 -32.56 -6.07 11.03
CA GLY A 220 -31.63 -7.09 10.57
C GLY A 220 -30.54 -6.58 9.64
N LEU A 221 -29.77 -7.51 9.08
CA LEU A 221 -28.63 -7.22 8.20
C LEU A 221 -29.14 -6.65 6.86
N THR A 222 -28.77 -5.43 6.57
CA THR A 222 -29.02 -4.80 5.26
C THR A 222 -27.77 -4.92 4.40
N LYS A 223 -27.96 -5.24 3.12
CA LYS A 223 -26.90 -5.44 2.11
C LYS A 223 -27.16 -4.55 0.90
N ILE A 224 -26.09 -4.11 0.24
CA ILE A 224 -26.15 -3.52 -1.10
C ILE A 224 -25.51 -4.49 -2.08
N PHE A 225 -26.27 -4.96 -3.03
CA PHE A 225 -25.78 -5.71 -4.17
C PHE A 225 -25.42 -4.73 -5.31
N LYS A 226 -24.24 -4.93 -5.92
CA LYS A 226 -23.89 -4.40 -7.23
C LYS A 226 -24.10 -5.53 -8.24
N ILE A 227 -24.86 -5.27 -9.28
CA ILE A 227 -25.21 -6.24 -10.32
C ILE A 227 -24.77 -5.64 -11.64
N ILE A 228 -24.11 -6.42 -12.48
CA ILE A 228 -23.70 -6.04 -13.84
C ILE A 228 -24.44 -6.93 -14.81
N ASP A 229 -25.09 -6.33 -15.80
CA ASP A 229 -25.79 -7.07 -16.85
C ASP A 229 -24.85 -7.49 -18.00
N VAL A 230 -25.40 -8.25 -18.94
CA VAL A 230 -24.66 -8.70 -20.12
C VAL A 230 -24.23 -7.57 -21.08
N ASN A 231 -24.78 -6.37 -20.90
CA ASN A 231 -24.42 -5.16 -21.65
C ASN A 231 -23.51 -4.23 -20.83
N ASP A 232 -22.95 -4.70 -19.71
CA ASP A 232 -22.08 -3.96 -18.78
C ASP A 232 -22.74 -2.78 -18.09
N ASN A 233 -24.11 -2.70 -18.07
CA ASN A 233 -24.80 -1.72 -17.24
C ASN A 233 -24.78 -2.12 -15.77
N VAL A 234 -24.65 -1.13 -14.91
CA VAL A 234 -24.54 -1.31 -13.47
C VAL A 234 -25.87 -1.03 -12.77
N TYR A 235 -26.28 -1.98 -11.93
CA TYR A 235 -27.46 -1.85 -11.08
C TYR A 235 -27.05 -1.97 -9.61
N THR A 236 -27.77 -1.27 -8.76
CA THR A 236 -27.64 -1.40 -7.30
C THR A 236 -28.96 -1.82 -6.70
N TRP A 237 -28.90 -2.70 -5.70
CA TRP A 237 -30.08 -3.15 -4.98
C TRP A 237 -29.81 -3.24 -3.48
N LYS A 238 -30.54 -2.40 -2.72
CA LYS A 238 -30.50 -2.39 -1.26
C LYS A 238 -31.60 -3.31 -0.70
N THR A 239 -31.21 -4.30 0.11
CA THR A 239 -32.15 -5.29 0.64
C THR A 239 -31.66 -5.91 1.98
N SER A 240 -32.58 -6.38 2.79
CA SER A 240 -32.29 -7.30 3.92
C SER A 240 -32.31 -8.77 3.50
N GLY A 241 -32.80 -9.06 2.29
CA GLY A 241 -32.82 -10.42 1.73
C GLY A 241 -31.50 -10.80 1.07
N GLY A 242 -31.55 -11.78 0.18
CA GLY A 242 -30.41 -12.27 -0.59
C GLY A 242 -30.78 -12.48 -2.05
N LEU A 243 -29.76 -12.47 -2.89
CA LEU A 243 -29.84 -12.97 -4.26
C LEU A 243 -29.30 -14.41 -4.25
N ALA A 244 -29.96 -15.30 -4.98
CA ALA A 244 -29.49 -16.67 -5.10
C ALA A 244 -28.15 -16.68 -5.85
N ASP A 245 -27.20 -17.50 -5.38
CA ASP A 245 -25.85 -17.57 -5.96
C ASP A 245 -25.83 -18.03 -7.42
N ASP A 246 -26.87 -18.69 -7.86
CA ASP A 246 -27.10 -19.20 -9.20
C ASP A 246 -28.10 -18.35 -10.02
N ALA A 247 -28.40 -17.12 -9.57
CA ALA A 247 -29.28 -16.22 -10.29
C ALA A 247 -28.62 -15.70 -11.56
N ILE A 248 -29.23 -15.96 -12.71
CA ILE A 248 -28.79 -15.47 -14.04
C ILE A 248 -29.74 -14.42 -14.61
N GLU A 249 -30.94 -14.34 -14.08
CA GLU A 249 -31.92 -13.32 -14.50
C GLU A 249 -32.75 -12.86 -13.30
N ILE A 250 -32.96 -11.57 -13.23
CA ILE A 250 -33.81 -10.93 -12.21
C ILE A 250 -34.81 -9.99 -12.84
N VAL A 251 -35.88 -9.78 -12.14
CA VAL A 251 -36.85 -8.72 -12.44
C VAL A 251 -36.91 -7.76 -11.25
N GLY A 252 -36.78 -6.47 -11.53
CA GLY A 252 -36.83 -5.42 -10.52
C GLY A 252 -37.57 -4.20 -11.01
N THR A 253 -37.93 -3.32 -10.09
CA THR A 253 -38.54 -1.99 -10.41
C THR A 253 -37.44 -0.95 -10.27
N VAL A 254 -37.28 -0.09 -11.28
CA VAL A 254 -36.35 1.04 -11.26
C VAL A 254 -36.80 2.02 -10.19
N LYS A 255 -35.98 2.28 -9.19
CA LYS A 255 -36.25 3.18 -8.09
C LYS A 255 -35.69 4.57 -8.35
N SER A 256 -34.47 4.64 -8.80
CA SER A 256 -33.73 5.87 -9.10
C SER A 256 -32.58 5.63 -10.05
N HIS A 257 -32.10 6.70 -10.66
CA HIS A 257 -30.86 6.73 -11.41
C HIS A 257 -29.83 7.51 -10.60
N ASN A 258 -28.67 6.90 -10.35
CA ASN A 258 -27.59 7.47 -9.57
C ASN A 258 -26.29 7.42 -10.35
N GLU A 259 -25.35 8.26 -10.00
CA GLU A 259 -23.99 8.21 -10.53
C GLU A 259 -23.01 8.08 -9.36
N TYR A 260 -22.12 7.11 -9.42
CA TYR A 260 -21.09 6.93 -8.43
C TYR A 260 -19.74 6.76 -9.12
N ARG A 261 -18.79 7.64 -8.81
CA ARG A 261 -17.45 7.67 -9.43
C ARG A 261 -17.50 7.71 -10.97
N ASN A 262 -18.40 8.53 -11.52
CA ASN A 262 -18.66 8.68 -12.96
C ASN A 262 -19.24 7.42 -13.65
N VAL A 263 -19.72 6.45 -12.89
CA VAL A 263 -20.44 5.28 -13.39
C VAL A 263 -21.93 5.49 -13.18
N LYS A 264 -22.70 5.46 -14.26
CA LYS A 264 -24.17 5.50 -14.21
C LYS A 264 -24.69 4.21 -13.61
N GLN A 265 -25.58 4.31 -12.62
CA GLN A 265 -26.14 3.16 -11.91
C GLN A 265 -27.66 3.27 -11.83
N THR A 266 -28.35 2.18 -12.14
CA THR A 266 -29.79 2.07 -11.97
C THR A 266 -30.11 1.40 -10.63
N GLU A 267 -30.69 2.10 -9.67
CA GLU A 267 -31.13 1.53 -8.40
C GLU A 267 -32.42 0.75 -8.60
N LEU A 268 -32.41 -0.52 -8.19
CA LEU A 268 -33.56 -1.41 -8.26
C LEU A 268 -34.22 -1.59 -6.90
N THR A 269 -35.50 -1.86 -6.91
CA THR A 269 -36.27 -2.30 -5.76
C THR A 269 -37.19 -3.47 -6.14
N ARG A 270 -37.72 -4.19 -5.14
CA ARG A 270 -38.62 -5.34 -5.35
C ARG A 270 -38.02 -6.40 -6.32
N VAL A 271 -36.73 -6.62 -6.21
CA VAL A 271 -36.00 -7.58 -7.05
C VAL A 271 -36.45 -9.02 -6.72
N ARG A 272 -36.64 -9.80 -7.77
CA ARG A 272 -36.92 -11.26 -7.69
C ARG A 272 -36.10 -11.97 -8.72
N THR A 273 -35.53 -13.12 -8.37
CA THR A 273 -34.87 -14.02 -9.33
C THR A 273 -35.95 -14.71 -10.17
N THR A 274 -35.83 -14.59 -11.50
CA THR A 274 -36.75 -15.21 -12.46
C THR A 274 -36.14 -16.43 -13.11
N ARG A 275 -34.81 -16.47 -13.24
CA ARG A 275 -34.10 -17.64 -13.81
C ARG A 275 -32.83 -17.91 -13.01
N ARG A 276 -32.49 -19.20 -12.90
CA ARG A 276 -31.28 -19.71 -12.25
C ARG A 276 -30.46 -20.52 -13.26
N ALA A 277 -29.13 -20.53 -13.05
CA ALA A 277 -28.23 -21.32 -13.87
C ALA A 277 -28.48 -22.80 -13.72
N ASP A 278 -28.44 -23.54 -14.82
CA ASP A 278 -28.40 -25.00 -14.79
C ASP A 278 -27.03 -25.49 -14.28
N LYS A 279 -26.92 -26.80 -13.98
CA LYS A 279 -25.69 -27.32 -13.36
C LYS A 279 -24.41 -27.14 -14.19
N GLU A 280 -24.53 -27.00 -15.51
CA GLU A 280 -23.42 -26.82 -16.44
C GLU A 280 -22.91 -25.36 -16.47
N ASP A 281 -23.78 -24.38 -16.18
CA ASP A 281 -23.43 -22.95 -16.18
C ASP A 281 -22.67 -22.50 -14.92
N LYS A 282 -22.61 -23.35 -13.88
CA LYS A 282 -22.02 -22.98 -12.57
C LYS A 282 -20.51 -22.78 -12.56
N VAL A 283 -19.79 -23.28 -13.54
CA VAL A 283 -18.32 -23.23 -13.61
C VAL A 283 -17.83 -21.81 -13.92
N ASP A 284 -18.54 -21.07 -14.76
CA ASP A 284 -18.14 -19.72 -15.18
C ASP A 284 -18.45 -18.64 -14.13
N MET A 285 -19.51 -18.81 -13.33
CA MET A 285 -19.89 -17.85 -12.29
C MET A 285 -18.94 -17.81 -11.07
N ASN A 286 -18.24 -18.90 -10.79
CA ASN A 286 -17.24 -18.93 -9.72
C ASN A 286 -15.94 -18.20 -10.09
N ALA A 287 -15.58 -18.16 -11.35
CA ALA A 287 -14.45 -17.38 -11.84
C ALA A 287 -14.70 -15.86 -11.69
N CYS A 288 -15.93 -15.41 -11.99
CA CYS A 288 -16.33 -14.01 -11.77
C CYS A 288 -16.44 -13.62 -10.30
N LYS A 289 -16.80 -14.53 -9.40
CA LYS A 289 -16.84 -14.27 -7.94
C LYS A 289 -15.45 -14.03 -7.36
N ASN A 290 -14.45 -14.76 -7.80
CA ASN A 290 -13.07 -14.61 -7.31
C ASN A 290 -12.47 -13.25 -7.73
N LEU A 291 -12.77 -12.79 -8.94
CA LEU A 291 -12.37 -11.46 -9.42
C LEU A 291 -13.01 -10.31 -8.63
N LEU A 292 -14.23 -10.49 -8.12
CA LEU A 292 -14.95 -9.45 -7.37
C LEU A 292 -14.63 -9.45 -5.86
N VAL A 293 -14.22 -10.59 -5.28
CA VAL A 293 -13.88 -10.70 -3.85
C VAL A 293 -12.49 -10.14 -3.57
N GLU A 294 -11.53 -10.28 -4.48
CA GLU A 294 -10.22 -9.64 -4.36
C GLU A 294 -10.29 -8.10 -4.38
N GLU A 295 -11.34 -7.52 -4.99
CA GLU A 295 -11.57 -6.07 -5.04
C GLU A 295 -11.99 -5.45 -3.71
N PHE A 296 -12.50 -6.21 -2.73
CA PHE A 296 -13.20 -5.64 -1.55
C PHE A 296 -12.39 -5.62 -0.25
N ASP A 297 -11.29 -6.36 -0.16
CA ASP A 297 -10.48 -6.40 1.08
C ASP A 297 -9.68 -5.11 1.34
N VAL A 298 -9.62 -4.22 0.36
CA VAL A 298 -8.87 -2.95 0.46
C VAL A 298 -9.62 -1.86 1.22
N LEU A 299 -10.96 -1.91 1.27
CA LEU A 299 -11.77 -0.88 1.96
C LEU A 299 -11.84 -1.07 3.49
N SER A 300 -11.57 -2.26 4.01
CA SER A 300 -11.52 -2.53 5.44
C SER A 300 -10.25 -1.99 6.13
N LEU A 301 -9.22 -1.60 5.37
CA LEU A 301 -7.95 -1.10 5.88
C LEU A 301 -7.91 0.43 6.12
N PHE A 302 -8.95 1.16 5.71
CA PHE A 302 -9.02 2.62 5.84
C PHE A 302 -10.15 3.12 6.77
N GLY A 303 -10.88 2.22 7.42
CA GLY A 303 -11.92 2.53 8.39
C GLY A 303 -11.53 2.01 9.78
N GLY A 304 -10.71 2.76 10.47
CA GLY A 304 -10.46 2.59 11.89
C GLY A 304 -10.45 3.96 12.54
N ASP A 305 -11.39 4.15 13.50
CA ASP A 305 -11.59 5.34 14.34
C ASP A 305 -10.32 5.95 14.91
#